data_e52668639e7bdb3265eb4929b11223a5
#
_entry.id   e52668639e7bdb3265eb4929b11223a5
#
_cell.length_a   1.000
_cell.length_b   1.000
_cell.length_c   1.000
_cell.angle_alpha   90.00
_cell.angle_beta   90.00
_cell.angle_gamma   90.00
#
_symmetry.space_group_name_H-M   'P 1'
#
loop_
_entity.id
_entity.type
_entity.pdbx_description
1 polymer ?
#
loop_
_entity_poly.entity_id
_entity_poly.type
_entity_poly.pdbx_seq_one_letter_code
_entity_poly.pdbx_strand_id
1 'polypeptide(L)'
;RRPLKVLVPVANPDTELSLMKLAARLSQGEGEHNGLLLPLALVSPSLEEARGGLNRALSAARARLRQAATNGEGLNATTRSLLRVDDDIAAGMSRSALEEGADLLLIGAGRPDPLRKWLLGDLVDGVCRTAHCPVVVANLGRRELNDLNQILVPIKDLSASAREQFELALRLLSTAAEPTSTTINLLHI
;
A
#
# COMPACT_ATOMS: atom_id res chain seq x y z
N ARG A 1 4.10 3.45 19.98
CA ARG A 1 3.22 3.16 18.81
C ARG A 1 3.18 1.66 18.59
N ARG A 2 1.99 1.07 18.39
CA ARG A 2 1.87 -0.34 18.06
C ARG A 2 2.33 -0.61 16.61
N PRO A 3 2.91 -1.79 16.33
CA PRO A 3 3.17 -2.20 14.95
C PRO A 3 1.85 -2.37 14.18
N LEU A 4 1.87 -2.07 12.88
CA LEU A 4 0.70 -2.21 12.01
C LEU A 4 0.83 -3.41 11.09
N LYS A 5 -0.33 -3.96 10.74
CA LYS A 5 -0.52 -4.94 9.68
C LYS A 5 -0.92 -4.21 8.40
N VAL A 6 -0.02 -4.17 7.42
CA VAL A 6 -0.20 -3.38 6.19
C VAL A 6 -0.42 -4.30 5.00
N LEU A 7 -1.60 -4.21 4.38
CA LEU A 7 -1.91 -4.91 3.13
C LEU A 7 -1.41 -4.08 1.93
N VAL A 8 -0.64 -4.71 1.05
CA VAL A 8 -0.01 -4.06 -0.10
C VAL A 8 -0.33 -4.82 -1.38
N PRO A 9 -1.29 -4.39 -2.21
CA PRO A 9 -1.51 -4.97 -3.52
C PRO A 9 -0.28 -4.79 -4.42
N VAL A 10 0.28 -5.89 -4.90
CA VAL A 10 1.48 -5.92 -5.74
C VAL A 10 1.10 -6.33 -7.17
N ALA A 11 0.83 -5.33 -8.00
CA ALA A 11 0.41 -5.53 -9.40
C ALA A 11 1.48 -5.10 -10.41
N ASN A 12 2.31 -4.11 -10.06
CA ASN A 12 3.31 -3.52 -10.95
C ASN A 12 4.72 -3.71 -10.38
N PRO A 13 5.60 -4.47 -11.07
CA PRO A 13 6.98 -4.69 -10.63
C PRO A 13 7.79 -3.40 -10.46
N ASP A 14 7.53 -2.37 -11.29
CA ASP A 14 8.30 -1.12 -11.28
C ASP A 14 8.10 -0.30 -10.00
N THR A 15 6.98 -0.49 -9.31
CA THR A 15 6.62 0.25 -8.09
C THR A 15 6.67 -0.61 -6.83
N GLU A 16 6.81 -1.92 -6.97
CA GLU A 16 6.71 -2.89 -5.87
C GLU A 16 7.71 -2.61 -4.75
N LEU A 17 8.99 -2.46 -5.09
CA LEU A 17 10.03 -2.21 -4.08
C LEU A 17 9.78 -0.92 -3.30
N SER A 18 9.40 0.15 -3.98
CA SER A 18 9.12 1.43 -3.34
C SER A 18 7.88 1.37 -2.44
N LEU A 19 6.85 0.61 -2.85
CA LEU A 19 5.67 0.36 -2.02
C LEU A 19 6.01 -0.49 -0.80
N MET A 20 6.82 -1.54 -0.96
CA MET A 20 7.26 -2.37 0.16
C MET A 20 8.11 -1.58 1.16
N LYS A 21 9.01 -0.69 0.68
CA LYS A 21 9.76 0.24 1.54
C LYS A 21 8.82 1.15 2.33
N LEU A 22 7.82 1.74 1.67
CA LEU A 22 6.83 2.60 2.33
C LEU A 22 5.99 1.82 3.34
N ALA A 23 5.53 0.61 2.98
CA ALA A 23 4.77 -0.26 3.86
C ALA A 23 5.59 -0.64 5.11
N ALA A 24 6.86 -0.98 4.94
CA ALA A 24 7.77 -1.29 6.05
C ALA A 24 7.88 -0.12 7.03
N ARG A 25 8.06 1.11 6.52
CA ARG A 25 8.09 2.32 7.35
C ARG A 25 6.78 2.54 8.11
N LEU A 26 5.64 2.44 7.42
CA LEU A 26 4.33 2.65 8.03
C LEU A 26 3.99 1.56 9.07
N SER A 27 4.49 0.34 8.87
CA SER A 27 4.19 -0.80 9.74
C SER A 27 4.93 -0.79 11.07
N GLN A 28 6.08 -0.10 11.16
CA GLN A 28 6.94 -0.11 12.35
C GLN A 28 6.24 0.45 13.58
N GLY A 29 6.38 -0.27 14.69
CA GLY A 29 6.02 0.19 16.02
C GLY A 29 7.19 0.87 16.74
N GLU A 30 7.01 1.17 18.03
CA GLU A 30 8.10 1.61 18.88
C GLU A 30 8.87 0.39 19.42
N GLY A 31 10.19 0.50 19.49
CA GLY A 31 11.07 -0.60 19.91
C GLY A 31 11.34 -1.62 18.78
N GLU A 32 11.68 -2.85 19.17
CA GLU A 32 12.06 -3.93 18.25
C GLU A 32 10.85 -4.63 17.57
N HIS A 33 9.63 -4.12 17.74
CA HIS A 33 8.43 -4.75 17.22
C HIS A 33 8.20 -4.35 15.76
N ASN A 34 8.55 -5.24 14.86
CA ASN A 34 8.27 -5.08 13.44
C ASN A 34 6.79 -5.34 13.14
N GLY A 35 6.21 -4.52 12.29
CA GLY A 35 4.87 -4.76 11.76
C GLY A 35 4.84 -5.94 10.78
N LEU A 36 3.65 -6.30 10.35
CA LEU A 36 3.42 -7.36 9.38
C LEU A 36 3.05 -6.78 8.02
N LEU A 37 3.84 -7.10 7.00
CA LEU A 37 3.53 -6.79 5.61
C LEU A 37 2.76 -7.94 4.97
N LEU A 38 1.68 -7.61 4.30
CA LEU A 38 0.82 -8.53 3.57
C LEU A 38 0.80 -8.17 2.08
N PRO A 39 1.87 -8.51 1.31
CA PRO A 39 1.82 -8.36 -0.14
C PRO A 39 0.70 -9.24 -0.70
N LEU A 40 -0.20 -8.63 -1.48
CA LEU A 40 -1.38 -9.26 -2.06
C LEU A 40 -1.27 -9.26 -3.58
N ALA A 41 -1.34 -10.43 -4.19
CA ALA A 41 -1.61 -10.57 -5.61
C ALA A 41 -3.06 -10.99 -5.83
N LEU A 42 -3.79 -10.21 -6.62
CA LEU A 42 -5.13 -10.52 -7.07
C LEU A 42 -5.11 -10.93 -8.54
N VAL A 43 -5.80 -12.00 -8.86
CA VAL A 43 -5.96 -12.52 -10.21
C VAL A 43 -7.45 -12.57 -10.53
N SER A 44 -7.86 -11.88 -11.60
CA SER A 44 -9.23 -11.92 -12.10
C SER A 44 -9.33 -12.94 -13.22
N PRO A 45 -10.08 -14.05 -13.03
CA PRO A 45 -10.26 -15.07 -14.06
C PRO A 45 -10.81 -14.50 -15.37
N SER A 46 -11.81 -13.66 -15.31
CA SER A 46 -12.45 -13.07 -16.50
C SER A 46 -11.50 -12.18 -17.31
N LEU A 47 -10.62 -11.43 -16.64
CA LEU A 47 -9.61 -10.63 -17.32
C LEU A 47 -8.49 -11.48 -17.92
N GLU A 48 -8.14 -12.57 -17.28
CA GLU A 48 -6.99 -13.40 -17.68
C GLU A 48 -7.34 -14.44 -18.76
N GLU A 49 -8.60 -14.85 -18.87
CA GLU A 49 -9.08 -15.67 -20.02
C GLU A 49 -8.78 -14.97 -21.35
N ALA A 50 -8.97 -13.65 -21.41
CA ALA A 50 -8.66 -12.84 -22.59
C ALA A 50 -7.16 -12.59 -22.83
N ARG A 51 -6.28 -12.85 -21.82
CA ARG A 51 -4.85 -12.47 -21.82
C ARG A 51 -3.86 -13.63 -21.86
N GLY A 52 -4.31 -14.85 -22.02
CA GLY A 52 -3.43 -16.01 -22.14
C GLY A 52 -3.59 -17.07 -21.05
N GLY A 53 -4.66 -16.96 -20.28
CA GLY A 53 -5.14 -18.01 -19.39
C GLY A 53 -4.74 -17.86 -17.92
N LEU A 54 -5.62 -18.32 -17.06
CA LEU A 54 -5.54 -18.24 -15.60
C LEU A 54 -4.26 -18.85 -15.03
N ASN A 55 -3.81 -19.99 -15.54
CA ASN A 55 -2.59 -20.66 -15.04
C ASN A 55 -1.33 -19.81 -15.20
N ARG A 56 -1.22 -19.09 -16.32
CA ARG A 56 -0.10 -18.18 -16.57
C ARG A 56 -0.17 -16.99 -15.61
N ALA A 57 -1.34 -16.42 -15.40
CA ALA A 57 -1.57 -15.33 -14.47
C ALA A 57 -1.23 -15.72 -13.01
N LEU A 58 -1.66 -16.91 -12.58
CA LEU A 58 -1.34 -17.43 -11.24
C LEU A 58 0.16 -17.66 -11.05
N SER A 59 0.85 -18.18 -12.09
CA SER A 59 2.31 -18.36 -12.03
C SER A 59 3.04 -17.02 -11.93
N ALA A 60 2.63 -16.01 -12.70
CA ALA A 60 3.17 -14.67 -12.64
C ALA A 60 2.89 -14.00 -11.28
N ALA A 61 1.69 -14.17 -10.73
CA ALA A 61 1.32 -13.66 -9.41
C ALA A 61 2.20 -14.27 -8.31
N ARG A 62 2.43 -15.60 -8.34
CA ARG A 62 3.33 -16.27 -7.38
C ARG A 62 4.76 -15.76 -7.49
N ALA A 63 5.27 -15.50 -8.71
CA ALA A 63 6.61 -14.93 -8.90
C ALA A 63 6.72 -13.53 -8.28
N ARG A 64 5.73 -12.66 -8.49
CA ARG A 64 5.67 -11.34 -7.84
C ARG A 64 5.64 -11.44 -6.33
N LEU A 65 4.83 -12.32 -5.78
CA LEU A 65 4.75 -12.50 -4.33
C LEU A 65 6.08 -12.99 -3.72
N ARG A 66 6.81 -13.87 -4.41
CA ARG A 66 8.16 -14.26 -3.97
C ARG A 66 9.11 -13.07 -3.95
N GLN A 67 9.06 -12.24 -4.99
CA GLN A 67 9.89 -11.03 -5.06
C GLN A 67 9.54 -10.06 -3.94
N ALA A 68 8.25 -9.82 -3.69
CA ALA A 68 7.78 -8.96 -2.62
C ALA A 68 8.19 -9.49 -1.22
N ALA A 69 8.17 -10.80 -1.01
CA ALA A 69 8.65 -11.42 0.23
C ALA A 69 10.16 -11.17 0.43
N THR A 70 10.97 -11.40 -0.60
CA THR A 70 12.43 -11.12 -0.57
C THR A 70 12.69 -9.64 -0.31
N ASN A 71 11.94 -8.74 -0.93
CA ASN A 71 12.05 -7.31 -0.67
C ASN A 71 11.71 -6.99 0.81
N GLY A 72 10.68 -7.62 1.37
CA GLY A 72 10.30 -7.44 2.77
C GLY A 72 11.36 -7.91 3.75
N GLU A 73 11.97 -9.08 3.50
CA GLU A 73 13.10 -9.59 4.31
C GLU A 73 14.29 -8.64 4.29
N GLY A 74 14.64 -8.10 3.12
CA GLY A 74 15.69 -7.08 2.98
C GLY A 74 15.39 -5.75 3.70
N LEU A 75 14.13 -5.52 4.08
CA LEU A 75 13.67 -4.33 4.83
C LEU A 75 13.51 -4.60 6.33
N ASN A 76 13.96 -5.73 6.84
CA ASN A 76 13.77 -6.14 8.23
C ASN A 76 12.28 -6.17 8.66
N ALA A 77 11.38 -6.51 7.75
CA ALA A 77 9.95 -6.58 8.01
C ALA A 77 9.45 -8.02 7.95
N THR A 78 8.58 -8.39 8.88
CA THR A 78 7.86 -9.68 8.79
C THR A 78 6.91 -9.61 7.60
N THR A 79 6.98 -10.62 6.72
CA THR A 79 6.19 -10.63 5.48
C THR A 79 5.42 -11.93 5.33
N ARG A 80 4.14 -11.84 4.98
CA ARG A 80 3.28 -12.99 4.66
C ARG A 80 2.51 -12.72 3.38
N SER A 81 2.86 -13.41 2.31
CA SER A 81 2.28 -13.23 0.97
C SER A 81 0.86 -13.81 0.87
N LEU A 82 -0.01 -13.12 0.15
CA LEU A 82 -1.39 -13.49 -0.09
C LEU A 82 -1.67 -13.58 -1.60
N LEU A 83 -2.23 -14.70 -2.05
CA LEU A 83 -2.75 -14.88 -3.40
C LEU A 83 -4.27 -15.05 -3.31
N ARG A 84 -5.00 -14.21 -4.03
CA ARG A 84 -6.47 -14.28 -4.09
C ARG A 84 -6.93 -14.28 -5.56
N VAL A 85 -8.05 -14.92 -5.78
CA VAL A 85 -8.72 -14.94 -7.08
C VAL A 85 -10.07 -14.27 -6.90
N ASP A 86 -10.30 -13.18 -7.64
CA ASP A 86 -11.53 -12.40 -7.56
C ASP A 86 -11.72 -11.58 -8.84
N ASP A 87 -12.90 -11.60 -9.41
CA ASP A 87 -13.19 -10.81 -10.61
C ASP A 87 -13.37 -9.32 -10.30
N ASP A 88 -13.84 -8.99 -9.10
CA ASP A 88 -13.87 -7.61 -8.60
C ASP A 88 -12.61 -7.32 -7.79
N ILE A 89 -11.64 -6.67 -8.42
CA ILE A 89 -10.35 -6.36 -7.80
C ILE A 89 -10.49 -5.45 -6.58
N ALA A 90 -11.39 -4.43 -6.62
CA ALA A 90 -11.59 -3.52 -5.49
C ALA A 90 -12.22 -4.24 -4.30
N ALA A 91 -13.28 -5.03 -4.54
CA ALA A 91 -13.91 -5.83 -3.52
C ALA A 91 -12.97 -6.91 -2.97
N GLY A 92 -12.16 -7.53 -3.84
CA GLY A 92 -11.14 -8.51 -3.44
C GLY A 92 -10.07 -7.94 -2.52
N MET A 93 -9.61 -6.72 -2.78
CA MET A 93 -8.69 -5.99 -1.88
C MET A 93 -9.32 -5.73 -0.52
N SER A 94 -10.52 -5.15 -0.49
CA SER A 94 -11.24 -4.80 0.73
C SER A 94 -11.57 -6.03 1.56
N ARG A 95 -12.01 -7.12 0.92
CA ARG A 95 -12.29 -8.40 1.55
C ARG A 95 -11.04 -9.02 2.15
N SER A 96 -9.93 -9.04 1.40
CA SER A 96 -8.65 -9.53 1.90
C SER A 96 -8.15 -8.73 3.10
N ALA A 97 -8.33 -7.40 3.09
CA ALA A 97 -7.98 -6.55 4.22
C ALA A 97 -8.80 -6.90 5.46
N LEU A 98 -10.10 -7.14 5.31
CA LEU A 98 -11.00 -7.52 6.41
C LEU A 98 -10.65 -8.90 6.98
N GLU A 99 -10.50 -9.91 6.11
CA GLU A 99 -10.18 -11.29 6.51
C GLU A 99 -8.85 -11.39 7.26
N GLU A 100 -7.86 -10.62 6.83
CA GLU A 100 -6.53 -10.60 7.45
C GLU A 100 -6.44 -9.67 8.65
N GLY A 101 -7.49 -8.89 8.93
CA GLY A 101 -7.50 -7.87 9.97
C GLY A 101 -6.40 -6.84 9.75
N ALA A 102 -6.25 -6.34 8.52
CA ALA A 102 -5.28 -5.32 8.19
C ALA A 102 -5.62 -3.99 8.88
N ASP A 103 -4.61 -3.31 9.40
CA ASP A 103 -4.74 -1.99 10.00
C ASP A 103 -4.68 -0.87 8.96
N LEU A 104 -4.11 -1.18 7.79
CA LEU A 104 -3.89 -0.23 6.70
C LEU A 104 -3.86 -0.95 5.36
N LEU A 105 -4.48 -0.36 4.35
CA LEU A 105 -4.39 -0.76 2.95
C LEU A 105 -3.57 0.29 2.18
N LEU A 106 -2.42 -0.12 1.62
CA LEU A 106 -1.52 0.75 0.87
C LEU A 106 -1.57 0.42 -0.61
N ILE A 107 -2.13 1.31 -1.43
CA ILE A 107 -2.28 1.15 -2.87
C ILE A 107 -1.24 2.01 -3.61
N GLY A 108 -0.50 1.42 -4.54
CA GLY A 108 0.37 2.15 -5.45
C GLY A 108 -0.40 2.76 -6.60
N ALA A 109 -0.38 4.08 -6.72
CA ALA A 109 -0.75 4.74 -7.96
C ALA A 109 0.45 4.67 -8.90
N GLY A 110 0.36 3.85 -9.95
CA GLY A 110 1.35 3.81 -11.03
C GLY A 110 1.45 5.14 -11.76
N ARG A 111 2.41 5.26 -12.69
CA ARG A 111 2.48 6.43 -13.57
C ARG A 111 1.12 6.67 -14.21
N PRO A 112 0.66 7.92 -14.28
CA PRO A 112 -0.55 8.25 -15.01
C PRO A 112 -0.34 7.88 -16.48
N ASP A 113 -0.77 6.70 -16.88
CA ASP A 113 -1.02 6.36 -18.26
C ASP A 113 -2.31 7.10 -18.64
N PRO A 114 -2.27 8.01 -19.63
CA PRO A 114 -3.46 8.77 -20.06
C PRO A 114 -4.67 7.86 -20.35
N LEU A 115 -4.42 6.63 -20.80
CA LEU A 115 -5.45 5.64 -21.13
C LEU A 115 -5.96 4.86 -19.91
N ARG A 116 -5.24 4.88 -18.77
CA ARG A 116 -5.60 4.14 -17.54
C ARG A 116 -5.96 5.05 -16.36
N LYS A 117 -5.89 6.36 -16.52
CA LYS A 117 -6.09 7.32 -15.43
C LYS A 117 -7.46 7.17 -14.76
N TRP A 118 -8.49 6.94 -15.54
CA TRP A 118 -9.86 6.75 -15.05
C TRP A 118 -10.07 5.38 -14.37
N LEU A 119 -9.41 4.29 -14.85
CA LEU A 119 -9.51 2.97 -14.24
C LEU A 119 -8.90 2.92 -12.84
N LEU A 120 -7.82 3.68 -12.59
CA LEU A 120 -7.23 3.77 -11.25
C LEU A 120 -8.15 4.54 -10.30
N GLY A 121 -8.84 5.58 -10.79
CA GLY A 121 -9.84 6.32 -10.03
C GLY A 121 -10.96 5.41 -9.56
N ASP A 122 -11.56 4.65 -10.47
CA ASP A 122 -12.65 3.72 -10.16
C ASP A 122 -12.21 2.62 -9.16
N LEU A 123 -10.99 2.11 -9.30
CA LEU A 123 -10.43 1.14 -8.37
C LEU A 123 -10.27 1.73 -6.96
N VAL A 124 -9.63 2.89 -6.88
CA VAL A 124 -9.41 3.59 -5.59
C VAL A 124 -10.73 3.96 -4.94
N ASP A 125 -11.67 4.51 -5.71
CA ASP A 125 -13.00 4.85 -5.23
C ASP A 125 -13.78 3.62 -4.75
N GLY A 126 -13.68 2.51 -5.45
CA GLY A 126 -14.27 1.23 -5.06
C GLY A 126 -13.71 0.75 -3.72
N VAL A 127 -12.38 0.76 -3.58
CA VAL A 127 -11.72 0.36 -2.33
C VAL A 127 -12.06 1.31 -1.19
N CYS A 128 -12.00 2.64 -1.40
CA CYS A 128 -12.31 3.62 -0.35
C CYS A 128 -13.75 3.51 0.17
N ARG A 129 -14.68 3.05 -0.67
CA ARG A 129 -16.08 2.84 -0.25
C ARG A 129 -16.29 1.56 0.55
N THR A 130 -15.45 0.55 0.37
CA THR A 130 -15.68 -0.81 0.91
C THR A 130 -14.66 -1.24 1.94
N ALA A 131 -13.51 -0.56 2.05
CA ALA A 131 -12.48 -0.89 3.02
C ALA A 131 -12.93 -0.59 4.45
N HIS A 132 -12.62 -1.50 5.38
CA HIS A 132 -12.86 -1.35 6.82
C HIS A 132 -11.74 -0.64 7.56
N CYS A 133 -10.60 -0.42 6.90
CA CYS A 133 -9.40 0.22 7.45
C CYS A 133 -9.01 1.44 6.60
N PRO A 134 -8.16 2.34 7.11
CA PRO A 134 -7.61 3.45 6.35
C PRO A 134 -6.96 2.99 5.05
N VAL A 135 -7.15 3.78 3.98
CA VAL A 135 -6.57 3.55 2.66
C VAL A 135 -5.56 4.65 2.36
N VAL A 136 -4.32 4.25 2.08
CA VAL A 136 -3.27 5.17 1.61
C VAL A 136 -3.01 4.91 0.14
N VAL A 137 -3.09 5.94 -0.67
CA VAL A 137 -2.76 5.89 -2.10
C VAL A 137 -1.41 6.57 -2.29
N ALA A 138 -0.39 5.80 -2.66
CA ALA A 138 0.97 6.30 -2.84
C ALA A 138 1.30 6.49 -4.33
N ASN A 139 1.59 7.71 -4.71
CA ASN A 139 2.18 8.04 -6.01
C ASN A 139 3.65 8.42 -5.82
N LEU A 140 4.52 7.42 -5.83
CA LEU A 140 5.94 7.61 -5.53
C LEU A 140 6.74 8.11 -6.75
N GLY A 141 6.19 7.97 -7.96
CA GLY A 141 6.87 8.40 -9.18
C GLY A 141 8.25 7.75 -9.34
N ARG A 142 9.29 8.59 -9.55
CA ARG A 142 10.70 8.19 -9.58
C ARG A 142 11.48 8.61 -8.33
N ARG A 143 10.79 9.18 -7.34
CA ARG A 143 11.43 9.70 -6.14
C ARG A 143 11.71 8.57 -5.15
N GLU A 144 12.85 8.64 -4.50
CA GLU A 144 13.15 7.80 -3.35
C GLU A 144 12.38 8.32 -2.12
N LEU A 145 12.02 7.40 -1.21
CA LEU A 145 11.33 7.78 0.03
C LEU A 145 12.17 8.69 0.93
N ASN A 146 13.49 8.63 0.78
CA ASN A 146 14.42 9.48 1.52
C ASN A 146 14.42 10.95 1.02
N ASP A 147 13.88 11.20 -0.17
CA ASP A 147 13.76 12.56 -0.75
C ASP A 147 12.49 13.29 -0.26
N LEU A 148 11.70 12.66 0.62
CA LEU A 148 10.51 13.29 1.19
C LEU A 148 10.92 14.34 2.23
N ASN A 149 10.85 15.61 1.84
CA ASN A 149 11.15 16.74 2.70
C ASN A 149 9.92 17.55 3.13
N GLN A 150 8.78 17.28 2.53
CA GLN A 150 7.50 17.92 2.87
C GLN A 150 6.37 16.91 2.84
N ILE A 151 5.53 16.95 3.84
CA ILE A 151 4.28 16.18 3.92
C ILE A 151 3.14 17.19 4.08
N LEU A 152 2.15 17.12 3.20
CA LEU A 152 0.94 17.92 3.28
C LEU A 152 -0.20 17.02 3.78
N VAL A 153 -0.78 17.39 4.90
CA VAL A 153 -1.95 16.67 5.48
C VAL A 153 -3.18 17.58 5.36
N PRO A 154 -4.10 17.28 4.44
CA PRO A 154 -5.36 18.01 4.38
C PRO A 154 -6.24 17.59 5.55
N ILE A 155 -6.76 18.56 6.28
CA ILE A 155 -7.68 18.34 7.40
C ILE A 155 -8.94 19.21 7.22
N LYS A 156 -10.10 18.60 7.34
CA LYS A 156 -11.37 19.30 7.32
C LYS A 156 -11.82 19.70 8.72
N ASP A 157 -11.54 18.83 9.68
CA ASP A 157 -11.94 19.00 11.07
C ASP A 157 -10.95 18.26 11.99
N LEU A 158 -11.17 18.26 13.29
CA LEU A 158 -10.40 17.51 14.27
C LEU A 158 -11.02 16.13 14.58
N SER A 159 -11.61 15.50 13.59
CA SER A 159 -12.20 14.17 13.68
C SER A 159 -11.15 13.07 13.96
N ALA A 160 -11.65 11.87 14.29
CA ALA A 160 -10.80 10.69 14.42
C ALA A 160 -10.02 10.40 13.14
N SER A 161 -10.65 10.61 11.96
CA SER A 161 -10.01 10.41 10.66
C SER A 161 -8.83 11.37 10.43
N ALA A 162 -8.98 12.66 10.76
CA ALA A 162 -7.88 13.62 10.68
C ALA A 162 -6.72 13.26 11.62
N ARG A 163 -7.03 12.74 12.80
CA ARG A 163 -6.04 12.26 13.76
C ARG A 163 -5.27 11.04 13.23
N GLU A 164 -5.95 10.08 12.60
CA GLU A 164 -5.33 8.93 11.94
C GLU A 164 -4.41 9.34 10.79
N GLN A 165 -4.83 10.28 9.95
CA GLN A 165 -4.00 10.84 8.87
C GLN A 165 -2.72 11.48 9.41
N PHE A 166 -2.84 12.24 10.50
CA PHE A 166 -1.69 12.86 11.15
C PHE A 166 -0.74 11.83 11.76
N GLU A 167 -1.26 10.78 12.39
CA GLU A 167 -0.43 9.68 12.92
C GLU A 167 0.33 8.95 11.82
N LEU A 168 -0.29 8.70 10.66
CA LEU A 168 0.39 8.12 9.50
C LEU A 168 1.51 9.03 8.98
N ALA A 169 1.26 10.35 8.90
CA ALA A 169 2.29 11.32 8.53
C ALA A 169 3.47 11.31 9.53
N LEU A 170 3.20 11.24 10.83
CA LEU A 170 4.23 11.12 11.86
C LEU A 170 5.03 9.81 11.75
N ARG A 171 4.40 8.70 11.35
CA ARG A 171 5.11 7.44 11.10
C ARG A 171 6.12 7.56 9.97
N LEU A 172 5.78 8.27 8.89
CA LEU A 172 6.70 8.53 7.79
C LEU A 172 7.93 9.34 8.21
N LEU A 173 7.76 10.28 9.15
CA LEU A 173 8.84 11.11 9.65
C LEU A 173 9.78 10.36 10.60
N SER A 174 9.22 9.58 11.52
CA SER A 174 9.98 8.96 12.61
C SER A 174 10.94 7.86 12.16
N THR A 175 10.87 7.44 10.91
CA THR A 175 11.71 6.38 10.33
C THR A 175 12.82 6.91 9.43
N ALA A 176 12.94 8.23 9.27
CA ALA A 176 14.08 8.82 8.60
C ALA A 176 15.33 8.65 9.50
N ALA A 177 16.34 7.94 9.00
CA ALA A 177 17.59 7.65 9.75
C ALA A 177 18.44 8.90 10.05
N GLU A 178 18.12 10.00 9.41
CA GLU A 178 18.67 11.34 9.69
C GLU A 178 17.49 12.29 9.94
N PRO A 179 17.60 13.23 10.89
CA PRO A 179 16.63 14.30 11.04
C PRO A 179 16.81 15.29 9.87
N THR A 180 16.50 14.84 8.68
CA THR A 180 16.30 15.76 7.56
C THR A 180 15.15 16.69 7.96
N SER A 181 15.25 17.94 7.58
CA SER A 181 14.26 18.98 7.86
C SER A 181 12.93 18.71 7.15
N THR A 182 12.33 17.54 7.44
CA THR A 182 11.01 17.21 6.88
C THR A 182 9.95 18.00 7.62
N THR A 183 9.18 18.76 6.89
CA THR A 183 8.14 19.63 7.42
C THR A 183 6.77 19.00 7.18
N ILE A 184 5.92 18.92 8.21
CA ILE A 184 4.50 18.62 8.05
C ILE A 184 3.75 19.95 7.95
N ASN A 185 3.01 20.11 6.85
CA ASN A 185 2.11 21.22 6.63
C ASN A 185 0.67 20.71 6.80
N LEU A 186 -0.08 21.32 7.71
CA LEU A 186 -1.51 21.06 7.86
C LEU A 186 -2.27 22.07 6.97
N LEU A 187 -3.07 21.54 6.05
CA LEU A 187 -3.94 22.33 5.19
C LEU A 187 -5.38 22.15 5.64
N HIS A 188 -5.99 23.21 6.15
CA HIS A 188 -7.43 23.23 6.43
C HIS A 188 -8.21 23.47 5.14
N ILE A 189 -9.19 22.59 4.83
CA ILE A 189 -10.05 22.63 3.64
C ILE A 189 -11.53 22.61 4.01
#